data_849781a08ca603f8899fe310f06cd528
#
_entry.id   849781a08ca603f8899fe310f06cd528
#
_cell.length_a   1.000
_cell.length_b   1.000
_cell.length_c   1.000
_cell.angle_alpha   90.00
_cell.angle_beta   90.00
_cell.angle_gamma   90.00
#
_symmetry.space_group_name_H-M   'P 1'
#
loop_
_entity.id
_entity.type
_entity.pdbx_description
1 polymer ?
#
loop_
_entity_poly.entity_id
_entity_poly.type
_entity_poly.pdbx_seq_one_letter_code
_entity_poly.pdbx_strand_id
1 'polypeptide(L)'
;MKKAILVVSFGTSYLEPLKNSIENVENKIRNQFKDYDVYRAFTSHMIIKKLEIVHGLIVEKPEELLERLYIEGYEEVIIQPLHIIPGEEFSYIKNIEVYFKDKFESIKVGRPIFYYQGIEGLPEDYSLFIKSIKGIIEGEEAVVMMGHGTVHPSNAVYGA
;
A
#
# COMPACT_ATOMS: atom_id res chain seq x y z
N MET A 1 17.07 -15.90 9.10
CA MET A 1 15.68 -15.38 9.10
C MET A 1 15.45 -14.63 7.80
N LYS A 2 14.60 -15.15 6.91
CA LYS A 2 14.21 -14.46 5.68
C LYS A 2 13.08 -13.49 5.98
N LYS A 3 13.21 -12.26 5.47
CA LYS A 3 12.26 -11.18 5.74
C LYS A 3 11.75 -10.56 4.45
N ALA A 4 10.46 -10.27 4.37
CA ALA A 4 9.85 -9.66 3.20
C ALA A 4 8.96 -8.44 3.54
N ILE A 5 8.96 -7.46 2.63
CA ILE A 5 7.96 -6.40 2.61
C ILE A 5 7.13 -6.56 1.33
N LEU A 6 5.82 -6.76 1.50
CA LEU A 6 4.86 -6.73 0.40
C LEU A 6 4.32 -5.31 0.26
N VAL A 7 4.64 -4.65 -0.84
CA VAL A 7 4.03 -3.36 -1.20
C VAL A 7 2.74 -3.65 -1.96
N VAL A 8 1.60 -3.35 -1.33
CA VAL A 8 0.27 -3.70 -1.83
C VAL A 8 -0.49 -2.45 -2.25
N SER A 9 -0.99 -2.45 -3.47
CA SER A 9 -1.84 -1.38 -4.00
C SER A 9 -2.99 -1.96 -4.84
N PHE A 10 -3.97 -1.12 -5.18
CA PHE A 10 -4.99 -1.48 -6.16
C PHE A 10 -4.36 -1.83 -7.52
N GLY A 11 -3.27 -1.16 -7.85
CA GLY A 11 -2.51 -1.35 -9.08
C GLY A 11 -2.88 -0.37 -10.19
N THR A 12 -2.10 -0.43 -11.26
CA THR A 12 -2.36 0.28 -12.52
C THR A 12 -1.90 -0.56 -13.69
N SER A 13 -2.63 -0.49 -14.80
CA SER A 13 -2.24 -1.14 -16.06
C SER A 13 -1.45 -0.22 -17.00
N TYR A 14 -1.15 1.00 -16.59
CA TYR A 14 -0.36 1.96 -17.35
C TYR A 14 1.08 1.95 -16.85
N LEU A 15 2.04 1.71 -17.76
CA LEU A 15 3.46 1.52 -17.40
C LEU A 15 4.11 2.78 -16.85
N GLU A 16 3.78 3.95 -17.40
CA GLU A 16 4.36 5.22 -16.93
C GLU A 16 3.91 5.57 -15.51
N PRO A 17 2.60 5.59 -15.17
CA PRO A 17 2.15 5.72 -13.79
C PRO A 17 2.71 4.64 -12.84
N LEU A 18 2.82 3.38 -13.30
CA LEU A 18 3.40 2.30 -12.53
C LEU A 18 4.82 2.65 -12.09
N LYS A 19 5.66 3.06 -13.05
CA LYS A 19 7.05 3.42 -12.82
C LYS A 19 7.20 4.68 -11.95
N ASN A 20 6.43 5.72 -12.25
CA ASN A 20 6.58 7.03 -11.61
C ASN A 20 5.97 7.11 -10.20
N SER A 21 5.04 6.21 -9.86
CA SER A 21 4.40 6.18 -8.54
C SER A 21 4.75 4.93 -7.75
N ILE A 22 4.19 3.78 -8.08
CA ILE A 22 4.31 2.54 -7.28
C ILE A 22 5.76 2.08 -7.19
N GLU A 23 6.45 1.95 -8.33
CA GLU A 23 7.84 1.49 -8.37
C GLU A 23 8.80 2.47 -7.67
N ASN A 24 8.53 3.77 -7.75
CA ASN A 24 9.31 4.77 -7.02
C ASN A 24 9.19 4.58 -5.50
N VAL A 25 8.00 4.28 -4.98
CA VAL A 25 7.80 3.98 -3.55
C VAL A 25 8.50 2.68 -3.18
N GLU A 26 8.35 1.63 -3.98
CA GLU A 26 9.04 0.35 -3.76
C GLU A 26 10.56 0.51 -3.70
N ASN A 27 11.13 1.32 -4.60
CA ASN A 27 12.56 1.58 -4.60
C ASN A 27 13.03 2.36 -3.36
N LYS A 28 12.23 3.29 -2.85
CA LYS A 28 12.50 3.96 -1.57
C LYS A 28 12.49 2.97 -0.41
N ILE A 29 11.52 2.06 -0.38
CA ILE A 29 11.43 1.00 0.64
C ILE A 29 12.67 0.09 0.54
N ARG A 30 13.04 -0.41 -0.65
CA ARG A 30 14.24 -1.23 -0.86
C ARG A 30 15.52 -0.52 -0.39
N ASN A 31 15.59 0.78 -0.60
CA ASN A 31 16.75 1.56 -0.18
C ASN A 31 16.84 1.76 1.33
N GLN A 32 15.71 1.83 2.01
CA GLN A 32 15.64 2.05 3.44
C GLN A 32 15.72 0.75 4.25
N PHE A 33 15.14 -0.34 3.77
CA PHE A 33 15.02 -1.62 4.46
C PHE A 33 15.88 -2.70 3.76
N LYS A 34 17.21 -2.62 3.90
CA LYS A 34 18.17 -3.47 3.19
C LYS A 34 18.11 -4.96 3.59
N ASP A 35 17.57 -5.26 4.77
CA ASP A 35 17.47 -6.63 5.30
C ASP A 35 16.16 -7.32 4.87
N TYR A 36 15.33 -6.66 4.05
CA TYR A 36 14.06 -7.18 3.55
C TYR A 36 14.08 -7.31 2.04
N ASP A 37 13.57 -8.43 1.54
CA ASP A 37 13.20 -8.56 0.15
C ASP A 37 11.87 -7.83 -0.10
N VAL A 38 11.80 -7.00 -1.14
CA VAL A 38 10.62 -6.16 -1.41
C VAL A 38 9.89 -6.66 -2.63
N TYR A 39 8.64 -7.01 -2.44
CA TYR A 39 7.73 -7.57 -3.44
C TYR A 39 6.55 -6.65 -3.71
N ARG A 40 6.01 -6.75 -4.93
CA ARG A 40 4.79 -6.05 -5.38
C ARG A 40 3.62 -7.01 -5.38
N ALA A 41 2.46 -6.56 -4.90
CA ALA A 41 1.19 -7.23 -5.10
C ALA A 41 0.07 -6.24 -5.42
N PHE A 42 -0.88 -6.66 -6.26
CA PHE A 42 -2.05 -5.86 -6.60
C PHE A 42 -3.34 -6.53 -6.13
N THR A 43 -4.31 -5.73 -5.69
CA THR A 43 -5.61 -6.23 -5.27
C THR A 43 -6.61 -6.35 -6.41
N SER A 44 -6.45 -5.56 -7.48
CA SER A 44 -7.36 -5.56 -8.61
C SER A 44 -7.06 -6.68 -9.62
N HIS A 45 -7.90 -7.70 -9.65
CA HIS A 45 -7.79 -8.82 -10.60
C HIS A 45 -7.84 -8.35 -12.06
N MET A 46 -8.65 -7.34 -12.35
CA MET A 46 -8.79 -6.79 -13.69
C MET A 46 -7.48 -6.13 -14.16
N ILE A 47 -6.81 -5.41 -13.28
CA ILE A 47 -5.52 -4.77 -13.58
C ILE A 47 -4.43 -5.80 -13.76
N ILE A 48 -4.35 -6.80 -12.88
CA ILE A 48 -3.39 -7.92 -12.98
C ILE A 48 -3.52 -8.59 -14.34
N LYS A 49 -4.74 -9.00 -14.71
CA LYS A 49 -5.02 -9.65 -16.00
C LYS A 49 -4.67 -8.76 -17.19
N LYS A 50 -4.96 -7.45 -17.11
CA LYS A 50 -4.64 -6.51 -18.19
C LYS A 50 -3.13 -6.32 -18.33
N LEU A 51 -2.37 -6.24 -17.24
CA LEU A 51 -0.90 -6.18 -17.28
C LEU A 51 -0.30 -7.42 -17.96
N GLU A 52 -0.77 -8.59 -17.60
CA GLU A 52 -0.33 -9.85 -18.20
C GLU A 52 -0.62 -9.91 -19.70
N ILE A 53 -1.87 -9.64 -20.12
CA ILE A 53 -2.29 -9.75 -21.51
C ILE A 53 -1.62 -8.69 -22.40
N VAL A 54 -1.56 -7.43 -21.94
CA VAL A 54 -1.12 -6.29 -22.77
C VAL A 54 0.40 -6.12 -22.74
N HIS A 55 1.03 -6.41 -21.58
CA HIS A 55 2.45 -6.08 -21.38
C HIS A 55 3.30 -7.31 -21.03
N GLY A 56 2.71 -8.50 -20.87
CA GLY A 56 3.43 -9.70 -20.42
C GLY A 56 3.99 -9.60 -19.01
N LEU A 57 3.48 -8.67 -18.20
CA LEU A 57 3.94 -8.45 -16.83
C LEU A 57 3.05 -9.22 -15.86
N ILE A 58 3.67 -10.13 -15.11
CA ILE A 58 3.01 -10.93 -14.09
C ILE A 58 3.13 -10.22 -12.75
N VAL A 59 1.99 -9.94 -12.12
CA VAL A 59 1.90 -9.42 -10.75
C VAL A 59 0.96 -10.32 -9.98
N GLU A 60 1.39 -10.77 -8.80
CA GLU A 60 0.60 -11.65 -7.94
C GLU A 60 -0.40 -10.86 -7.10
N LYS A 61 -1.45 -11.54 -6.64
CA LYS A 61 -2.30 -11.06 -5.56
C LYS A 61 -1.59 -11.19 -4.22
N PRO A 62 -1.98 -10.43 -3.19
CA PRO A 62 -1.36 -10.52 -1.88
C PRO A 62 -1.36 -11.94 -1.30
N GLU A 63 -2.47 -12.67 -1.39
CA GLU A 63 -2.58 -14.03 -0.86
C GLU A 63 -1.74 -15.05 -1.63
N GLU A 64 -1.65 -14.93 -2.96
CA GLU A 64 -0.82 -15.81 -3.80
C GLU A 64 0.68 -15.59 -3.47
N LEU A 65 1.08 -14.34 -3.35
CA LEU A 65 2.43 -13.96 -2.97
C LEU A 65 2.79 -14.43 -1.54
N LEU A 66 1.90 -14.27 -0.58
CA LEU A 66 2.13 -14.74 0.80
C LEU A 66 2.26 -16.26 0.87
N GLU A 67 1.44 -17.01 0.14
CA GLU A 67 1.56 -18.47 0.08
C GLU A 67 2.93 -18.89 -0.50
N ARG A 68 3.38 -18.23 -1.57
CA ARG A 68 4.69 -18.47 -2.16
C ARG A 68 5.82 -18.14 -1.17
N LEU A 69 5.75 -17.01 -0.49
CA LEU A 69 6.77 -16.62 0.50
C LEU A 69 6.83 -17.59 1.68
N TYR A 70 5.68 -18.10 2.13
CA TYR A 70 5.63 -19.14 3.16
C TYR A 70 6.36 -20.42 2.70
N ILE A 71 6.08 -20.89 1.47
CA ILE A 71 6.76 -22.06 0.90
C ILE A 71 8.27 -21.83 0.72
N GLU A 72 8.68 -20.61 0.37
CA GLU A 72 10.09 -20.22 0.23
C GLU A 72 10.83 -20.02 1.58
N GLY A 73 10.12 -20.18 2.71
CA GLY A 73 10.67 -20.14 4.06
C GLY A 73 10.95 -18.73 4.59
N TYR A 74 10.14 -17.75 4.19
CA TYR A 74 10.13 -16.44 4.86
C TYR A 74 9.48 -16.57 6.24
N GLU A 75 10.06 -15.89 7.22
CA GLU A 75 9.67 -15.97 8.63
C GLU A 75 9.00 -14.67 9.10
N GLU A 76 9.50 -13.52 8.64
CA GLU A 76 8.94 -12.20 8.97
C GLU A 76 8.41 -11.51 7.70
N VAL A 77 7.15 -11.08 7.76
CA VAL A 77 6.48 -10.40 6.65
C VAL A 77 5.81 -9.11 7.11
N ILE A 78 6.06 -8.04 6.36
CA ILE A 78 5.36 -6.77 6.53
C ILE A 78 4.54 -6.52 5.26
N ILE A 79 3.25 -6.31 5.39
CA ILE A 79 2.38 -5.88 4.31
C ILE A 79 2.25 -4.36 4.40
N GLN A 80 2.78 -3.63 3.42
CA GLN A 80 2.69 -2.18 3.35
C GLN A 80 1.65 -1.77 2.30
N PRO A 81 0.44 -1.36 2.72
CA PRO A 81 -0.55 -0.83 1.80
C PRO A 81 -0.16 0.56 1.32
N LEU A 82 -0.39 0.83 0.02
CA LEU A 82 -0.29 2.17 -0.57
C LEU A 82 -1.66 2.86 -0.68
N HIS A 83 -2.64 2.38 0.05
CA HIS A 83 -3.98 2.95 0.12
C HIS A 83 -3.97 4.30 0.85
N ILE A 84 -4.81 5.22 0.40
CA ILE A 84 -4.89 6.56 1.00
C ILE A 84 -5.72 6.53 2.29
N ILE A 85 -6.80 5.76 2.30
CA ILE A 85 -7.76 5.67 3.41
C ILE A 85 -7.92 4.23 3.89
N PRO A 86 -8.34 3.99 5.15
CA PRO A 86 -8.65 2.67 5.68
C PRO A 86 -10.04 2.19 5.22
N GLY A 87 -10.22 2.05 3.89
CA GLY A 87 -11.46 1.62 3.25
C GLY A 87 -11.57 0.10 3.08
N GLU A 88 -12.45 -0.33 2.16
CA GLU A 88 -12.72 -1.75 1.89
C GLU A 88 -11.47 -2.53 1.49
N GLU A 89 -10.62 -1.95 0.63
CA GLU A 89 -9.36 -2.56 0.21
C GLU A 89 -8.39 -2.78 1.38
N PHE A 90 -8.34 -1.83 2.32
CA PHE A 90 -7.52 -2.00 3.52
C PHE A 90 -8.11 -3.06 4.45
N SER A 91 -9.42 -3.13 4.59
CA SER A 91 -10.11 -4.18 5.35
C SER A 91 -9.85 -5.57 4.76
N TYR A 92 -9.84 -5.69 3.44
CA TYR A 92 -9.43 -6.91 2.75
C TYR A 92 -7.98 -7.34 3.10
N ILE A 93 -7.03 -6.40 3.10
CA ILE A 93 -5.63 -6.67 3.49
C ILE A 93 -5.55 -7.11 4.96
N LYS A 94 -6.33 -6.51 5.85
CA LYS A 94 -6.39 -6.92 7.27
C LYS A 94 -6.95 -8.34 7.44
N ASN A 95 -7.91 -8.74 6.63
CA ASN A 95 -8.42 -10.12 6.63
C ASN A 95 -7.37 -11.13 6.16
N ILE A 96 -6.56 -10.76 5.16
CA ILE A 96 -5.42 -11.57 4.71
C ILE A 96 -4.39 -11.73 5.84
N GLU A 97 -4.03 -10.67 6.56
CA GLU A 97 -3.13 -10.75 7.73
C GLU A 97 -3.63 -11.78 8.74
N VAL A 98 -4.93 -11.72 9.09
CA VAL A 98 -5.54 -12.66 10.04
C VAL A 98 -5.47 -14.11 9.54
N TYR A 99 -5.72 -14.34 8.25
CA TYR A 99 -5.66 -15.69 7.65
C TYR A 99 -4.24 -16.28 7.66
N PHE A 100 -3.23 -15.46 7.44
CA PHE A 100 -1.83 -15.89 7.39
C PHE A 100 -1.10 -15.81 8.74
N LYS A 101 -1.77 -15.41 9.80
CA LYS A 101 -1.18 -15.14 11.12
C LYS A 101 -0.32 -16.28 11.66
N ASP A 102 -0.75 -17.51 11.47
CA ASP A 102 -0.09 -18.70 12.03
C ASP A 102 0.90 -19.35 11.03
N LYS A 103 1.07 -18.77 9.83
CA LYS A 103 2.00 -19.27 8.80
C LYS A 103 3.40 -18.63 8.90
N PHE A 104 3.53 -17.47 9.53
CA PHE A 104 4.78 -16.76 9.69
C PHE A 104 5.09 -16.57 11.18
N GLU A 105 6.37 -16.45 11.54
CA GLU A 105 6.76 -16.06 12.89
C GLU A 105 6.24 -14.65 13.24
N SER A 106 6.24 -13.76 12.24
CA SER A 106 5.67 -12.42 12.35
C SER A 106 5.08 -11.98 11.03
N ILE A 107 3.80 -11.62 11.03
CA ILE A 107 3.14 -10.91 9.93
C ILE A 107 2.50 -9.65 10.49
N LYS A 108 2.72 -8.50 9.83
CA LYS A 108 2.20 -7.20 10.25
C LYS A 108 1.71 -6.40 9.06
N VAL A 109 0.66 -5.61 9.26
CA VAL A 109 0.16 -4.68 8.24
C VAL A 109 0.49 -3.26 8.67
N GLY A 110 1.16 -2.53 7.77
CA GLY A 110 1.33 -1.08 7.86
C GLY A 110 0.00 -0.35 7.67
N ARG A 111 -0.02 0.94 7.97
CA ARG A 111 -1.24 1.74 7.85
C ARG A 111 -1.32 2.50 6.52
N PRO A 112 -2.53 2.85 6.05
CA PRO A 112 -2.73 3.78 4.93
C PRO A 112 -2.25 5.19 5.30
N ILE A 113 -2.26 6.10 4.32
CA ILE A 113 -1.77 7.49 4.50
C ILE A 113 -2.56 8.21 5.58
N PHE A 114 -3.90 8.17 5.51
CA PHE A 114 -4.80 8.77 6.49
C PHE A 114 -5.37 7.70 7.42
N TYR A 115 -4.79 7.53 8.59
CA TYR A 115 -5.21 6.53 9.57
C TYR A 115 -5.44 7.14 10.95
N TYR A 116 -4.54 8.00 11.42
CA TYR A 116 -4.60 8.64 12.73
C TYR A 116 -4.91 10.13 12.63
N GLN A 117 -5.73 10.62 13.56
CA GLN A 117 -6.17 12.01 13.65
C GLN A 117 -5.46 12.81 14.76
N GLY A 118 -4.36 12.32 15.31
CA GLY A 118 -3.59 13.01 16.35
C GLY A 118 -4.25 13.01 17.74
N ILE A 119 -5.18 12.08 18.01
CA ILE A 119 -5.86 11.98 19.30
C ILE A 119 -5.02 11.13 20.26
N GLU A 120 -4.97 11.52 21.53
CA GLU A 120 -4.32 10.76 22.62
C GLU A 120 -2.83 10.41 22.36
N GLY A 121 -2.08 11.32 21.71
CA GLY A 121 -0.66 11.10 21.43
C GLY A 121 -0.37 10.24 20.20
N LEU A 122 -1.39 9.81 19.46
CA LEU A 122 -1.23 9.17 18.17
C LEU A 122 -0.75 10.16 17.11
N PRO A 123 -0.10 9.69 16.03
CA PRO A 123 0.31 10.54 14.92
C PRO A 123 -0.87 11.33 14.32
N GLU A 124 -0.60 12.51 13.81
CA GLU A 124 -1.56 13.32 13.07
C GLU A 124 -1.19 13.27 11.59
N ASP A 125 -1.84 12.36 10.86
CA ASP A 125 -1.47 12.01 9.48
C ASP A 125 -1.79 13.12 8.48
N TYR A 126 -2.82 13.94 8.75
CA TYR A 126 -3.22 15.05 7.87
C TYR A 126 -2.13 16.12 7.78
N SER A 127 -1.60 16.56 8.92
CA SER A 127 -0.48 17.50 8.94
C SER A 127 0.78 16.94 8.28
N LEU A 128 1.05 15.65 8.45
CA LEU A 128 2.17 14.99 7.77
C LEU A 128 1.97 15.00 6.26
N PHE A 129 0.76 14.71 5.79
CA PHE A 129 0.42 14.76 4.37
C PHE A 129 0.56 16.19 3.81
N ILE A 130 -0.04 17.21 4.44
CA ILE A 130 0.08 18.61 4.01
C ILE A 130 1.55 19.04 3.95
N LYS A 131 2.36 18.69 4.96
CA LYS A 131 3.81 18.97 4.94
C LYS A 131 4.51 18.30 3.75
N SER A 132 4.11 17.10 3.38
CA SER A 132 4.73 16.34 2.28
C SER A 132 4.48 16.96 0.90
N ILE A 133 3.34 17.61 0.71
CA ILE A 133 2.96 18.27 -0.55
C ILE A 133 3.25 19.78 -0.58
N LYS A 134 3.75 20.35 0.53
CA LYS A 134 3.96 21.80 0.67
C LYS A 134 4.72 22.39 -0.50
N GLY A 135 5.81 21.78 -0.94
CA GLY A 135 6.61 22.26 -2.06
C GLY A 135 5.91 22.20 -3.43
N ILE A 136 4.80 21.45 -3.54
CA ILE A 136 3.98 21.37 -4.76
C ILE A 136 2.94 22.50 -4.77
N ILE A 137 2.40 22.84 -3.60
CA ILE A 137 1.29 23.79 -3.45
C ILE A 137 1.74 25.22 -3.08
N GLU A 138 3.02 25.39 -2.75
CA GLU A 138 3.56 26.70 -2.34
C GLU A 138 3.57 27.68 -3.51
N GLY A 139 2.93 28.83 -3.30
CA GLY A 139 2.81 29.88 -4.33
C GLY A 139 1.52 29.83 -5.15
N GLU A 140 0.71 28.81 -4.99
CA GLU A 140 -0.61 28.72 -5.63
C GLU A 140 -1.65 29.57 -4.86
N GLU A 141 -2.51 30.30 -5.59
CA GLU A 141 -3.59 31.08 -4.96
C GLU A 141 -4.68 30.21 -4.34
N ALA A 142 -4.93 29.04 -4.94
CA ALA A 142 -5.90 28.06 -4.46
C ALA A 142 -5.48 26.65 -4.88
N VAL A 143 -5.70 25.67 -3.99
CA VAL A 143 -5.45 24.25 -4.25
C VAL A 143 -6.75 23.49 -4.00
N VAL A 144 -7.23 22.77 -5.02
CA VAL A 144 -8.40 21.90 -4.91
C VAL A 144 -7.92 20.46 -4.83
N MET A 145 -8.22 19.80 -3.72
CA MET A 145 -7.93 18.37 -3.54
C MET A 145 -9.18 17.56 -3.88
N MET A 146 -9.05 16.63 -4.81
CA MET A 146 -10.16 15.77 -5.23
C MET A 146 -9.90 14.33 -4.80
N GLY A 147 -10.75 13.81 -3.92
CA GLY A 147 -10.73 12.40 -3.52
C GLY A 147 -11.63 11.55 -4.41
N HIS A 148 -11.32 10.26 -4.50
CA HIS A 148 -12.15 9.28 -5.23
C HIS A 148 -13.53 9.10 -4.56
N GLY A 149 -13.58 9.26 -3.23
CA GLY A 149 -14.75 8.93 -2.43
C GLY A 149 -14.93 7.41 -2.23
N THR A 150 -15.78 7.05 -1.31
CA THR A 150 -16.14 5.65 -1.02
C THR A 150 -17.46 5.58 -0.29
N VAL A 151 -18.18 4.47 -0.40
CA VAL A 151 -19.38 4.17 0.42
C VAL A 151 -19.01 3.67 1.82
N HIS A 152 -17.76 3.32 2.04
CA HIS A 152 -17.24 2.89 3.33
C HIS A 152 -17.25 4.07 4.35
N PRO A 153 -17.46 3.83 5.65
CA PRO A 153 -17.43 4.88 6.69
C PRO A 153 -16.16 5.74 6.70
N SER A 154 -15.03 5.21 6.23
CA SER A 154 -13.79 5.98 6.05
C SER A 154 -13.90 7.14 5.04
N ASN A 155 -15.04 7.28 4.35
CA ASN A 155 -15.33 8.46 3.53
C ASN A 155 -15.24 9.78 4.33
N ALA A 156 -15.44 9.73 5.64
CA ALA A 156 -15.27 10.88 6.54
C ALA A 156 -13.88 11.51 6.47
N VAL A 157 -12.85 10.73 6.11
CA VAL A 157 -11.47 11.22 5.91
C VAL A 157 -11.38 12.35 4.87
N TYR A 158 -12.24 12.33 3.86
CA TYR A 158 -12.23 13.36 2.82
C TYR A 158 -12.87 14.70 3.26
N GLY A 159 -13.51 14.75 4.41
CA GLY A 159 -14.10 15.95 4.99
C GLY A 159 -13.35 16.50 6.21
N ALA A 160 -12.25 15.87 6.58
CA ALA A 160 -11.46 16.20 7.77
C ALA A 160 -10.46 17.34 7.53
#